data_bd8a161ff9061b7826fea068c6a6ed5c
#
_entry.id   bd8a161ff9061b7826fea068c6a6ed5c
#
_cell.length_a   1.000
_cell.length_b   1.000
_cell.length_c   1.000
_cell.angle_alpha   90.00
_cell.angle_beta   90.00
_cell.angle_gamma   90.00
#
_symmetry.space_group_name_H-M   'P 1'
#
loop_
_entity.id
_entity.type
_entity.pdbx_description
1 polymer ?
#
loop_
_entity_poly.entity_id
_entity_poly.type
_entity_poly.pdbx_seq_one_letter_code
_entity_poly.pdbx_strand_id
1 'polypeptide(L)'
;MRTQLAQRKNQRIRITTEIIKITPVKKAKNTIYKLALRNITSTEFTGKVNHLYVSISAASLPKEDLLILETLAKKQKHPKDEKLSFVGTVYEYKYGTGHNLKLNKNNNVIKFNYSLNQIKKLKLVSA
;
A
#
# COMPACT_ATOMS: atom_id res chain seq x y z
N MET A 1 8.35 12.22 -1.96
CA MET A 1 7.94 11.88 -0.59
C MET A 1 6.42 12.00 -0.45
N ARG A 2 5.82 11.09 0.26
CA ARG A 2 4.36 11.08 0.46
C ARG A 2 4.03 11.91 1.70
N THR A 3 3.98 13.23 1.53
CA THR A 3 3.83 14.16 2.66
C THR A 3 2.53 13.98 3.42
N GLN A 4 1.45 13.60 2.73
CA GLN A 4 0.18 13.35 3.40
C GLN A 4 0.29 12.24 4.43
N LEU A 5 1.07 11.20 4.11
CA LEU A 5 1.28 10.08 5.03
C LEU A 5 2.26 10.43 6.13
N ALA A 6 3.25 11.28 5.85
CA ALA A 6 4.24 11.68 6.85
C ALA A 6 3.58 12.27 8.10
N GLN A 7 2.52 13.04 7.92
CA GLN A 7 1.80 13.67 9.02
C GLN A 7 1.00 12.67 9.85
N ARG A 8 0.85 11.45 9.35
CA ARG A 8 0.05 10.40 9.99
C ARG A 8 0.90 9.20 10.42
N LYS A 9 2.20 9.40 10.54
CA LYS A 9 3.13 8.35 10.92
C LYS A 9 2.65 7.62 12.18
N ASN A 10 2.67 6.29 12.12
CA ASN A 10 2.23 5.38 13.18
C ASN A 10 0.74 5.40 13.49
N GLN A 11 -0.07 6.10 12.68
CA GLN A 11 -1.51 6.11 12.84
C GLN A 11 -2.18 5.10 11.91
N ARG A 12 -3.30 4.56 12.35
CA ARG A 12 -4.13 3.73 11.50
C ARG A 12 -5.12 4.64 10.78
N ILE A 13 -5.15 4.51 9.46
CA ILE A 13 -6.05 5.31 8.64
C ILE A 13 -6.80 4.41 7.65
N ARG A 14 -7.96 4.83 7.23
CA ARG A 14 -8.69 4.19 6.13
C ARG A 14 -8.43 4.98 4.86
N ILE A 15 -8.09 4.25 3.81
CA ILE A 15 -7.87 4.86 2.50
C ILE A 15 -8.81 4.24 1.46
N THR A 16 -8.98 4.95 0.36
CA THR A 16 -9.66 4.46 -0.83
C THR A 16 -8.72 4.68 -2.00
N THR A 17 -8.58 3.69 -2.86
CA THR A 17 -7.58 3.73 -3.92
C THR A 17 -8.08 3.08 -5.20
N GLU A 18 -7.57 3.56 -6.33
CA GLU A 18 -7.65 2.84 -7.60
C GLU A 18 -6.57 1.76 -7.61
N ILE A 19 -6.81 0.70 -8.36
CA ILE A 19 -5.90 -0.43 -8.43
C ILE A 19 -5.20 -0.42 -9.78
N ILE A 20 -3.87 -0.47 -9.77
CA ILE A 20 -3.09 -0.68 -10.98
C ILE A 20 -2.91 -2.17 -11.23
N LYS A 21 -2.44 -2.90 -10.22
CA LYS A 21 -2.13 -4.32 -10.37
C LYS A 21 -2.07 -4.99 -9.01
N ILE A 22 -2.49 -6.24 -8.96
CA ILE A 22 -2.34 -7.09 -7.78
C ILE A 22 -1.58 -8.34 -8.23
N THR A 23 -0.42 -8.59 -7.62
CA THR A 23 0.43 -9.72 -7.95
C THR A 23 0.55 -10.66 -6.76
N PRO A 24 0.04 -11.89 -6.86
CA PRO A 24 0.27 -12.86 -5.80
C PRO A 24 1.67 -13.46 -5.92
N VAL A 25 2.37 -13.54 -4.80
CA VAL A 25 3.69 -14.15 -4.72
C VAL A 25 3.64 -15.23 -3.67
N LYS A 26 3.89 -16.47 -4.06
CA LYS A 26 3.89 -17.57 -3.10
C LYS A 26 5.25 -17.69 -2.44
N LYS A 27 5.24 -17.74 -1.12
CA LYS A 27 6.44 -17.94 -0.30
C LYS A 27 6.15 -19.01 0.73
N ALA A 28 6.82 -20.16 0.58
CA ALA A 28 6.58 -21.31 1.45
C ALA A 28 5.08 -21.67 1.46
N LYS A 29 4.43 -21.64 2.61
CA LYS A 29 3.02 -21.97 2.74
C LYS A 29 2.09 -20.76 2.70
N ASN A 30 2.62 -19.59 2.40
CA ASN A 30 1.87 -18.36 2.44
C ASN A 30 1.89 -17.66 1.08
N THR A 31 0.87 -16.85 0.83
CA THR A 31 0.83 -15.99 -0.35
C THR A 31 0.90 -14.55 0.11
N ILE A 32 1.79 -13.78 -0.51
CA ILE A 32 1.89 -12.35 -0.29
C ILE A 32 1.31 -11.67 -1.52
N TYR A 33 0.31 -10.83 -1.32
CA TYR A 33 -0.28 -10.03 -2.40
C TYR A 33 0.43 -8.69 -2.45
N LYS A 34 1.04 -8.40 -3.60
CA LYS A 34 1.71 -7.11 -3.83
C LYS A 34 0.77 -6.25 -4.64
N LEU A 35 0.39 -5.12 -4.08
CA LEU A 35 -0.56 -4.20 -4.69
C LEU A 35 0.16 -2.95 -5.16
N ALA A 36 -0.01 -2.63 -6.45
CA ALA A 36 0.38 -1.33 -7.00
C ALA A 36 -0.90 -0.50 -7.09
N LEU A 37 -0.91 0.64 -6.41
CA LEU A 37 -2.10 1.47 -6.24
C LEU A 37 -1.83 2.88 -6.75
N ARG A 38 -2.90 3.58 -7.14
CA ARG A 38 -2.81 4.97 -7.57
C ARG A 38 -3.99 5.78 -7.07
N ASN A 39 -3.82 7.09 -7.04
CA ASN A 39 -4.86 8.03 -6.65
C ASN A 39 -5.48 7.68 -5.31
N ILE A 40 -4.61 7.54 -4.31
CA ILE A 40 -5.03 7.16 -2.96
C ILE A 40 -5.57 8.38 -2.24
N THR A 41 -6.78 8.27 -1.71
CA THR A 41 -7.44 9.33 -0.94
C THR A 41 -7.83 8.81 0.43
N SER A 42 -8.10 9.73 1.35
CA SER A 42 -8.55 9.40 2.70
C SER A 42 -9.29 10.60 3.28
N THR A 43 -10.13 10.35 4.28
CA THR A 43 -10.69 11.43 5.09
C THR A 43 -9.66 11.99 6.07
N GLU A 44 -8.54 11.28 6.24
CA GLU A 44 -7.49 11.66 7.19
C GLU A 44 -6.46 12.63 6.62
N PHE A 45 -6.48 12.86 5.31
CA PHE A 45 -5.58 13.82 4.68
C PHE A 45 -6.22 14.43 3.45
N THR A 46 -5.71 15.58 3.03
CA THR A 46 -6.18 16.27 1.82
C THR A 46 -5.37 15.87 0.60
N GLY A 47 -6.02 15.93 -0.56
CA GLY A 47 -5.36 15.62 -1.82
C GLY A 47 -5.22 14.13 -2.04
N LYS A 48 -4.32 13.78 -2.94
CA LYS A 48 -4.10 12.39 -3.34
C LYS A 48 -2.65 12.01 -3.14
N VAL A 49 -2.42 10.74 -2.77
CA VAL A 49 -1.12 10.14 -2.94
C VAL A 49 -1.13 9.48 -4.31
N ASN A 50 -0.19 9.84 -5.18
CA ASN A 50 -0.22 9.42 -6.58
C ASN A 50 -0.02 7.92 -6.76
N HIS A 51 0.95 7.36 -6.06
CA HIS A 51 1.28 5.94 -6.16
C HIS A 51 1.62 5.39 -4.79
N LEU A 52 1.25 4.15 -4.56
CA LEU A 52 1.57 3.45 -3.33
C LEU A 52 1.73 1.97 -3.64
N TYR A 53 2.72 1.35 -3.02
CA TYR A 53 2.93 -0.09 -3.10
C TYR A 53 2.77 -0.68 -1.73
N VAL A 54 1.88 -1.65 -1.59
CA VAL A 54 1.66 -2.32 -0.30
C VAL A 54 1.72 -3.82 -0.48
N SER A 55 2.12 -4.52 0.56
CA SER A 55 2.16 -5.97 0.59
C SER A 55 1.24 -6.47 1.68
N ILE A 56 0.43 -7.46 1.36
CA ILE A 56 -0.54 -8.02 2.29
C ILE A 56 -0.33 -9.53 2.35
N SER A 57 -0.09 -10.06 3.55
CA SER A 57 0.03 -11.49 3.76
C SER A 57 -1.35 -12.13 3.85
N ALA A 58 -1.60 -13.15 3.06
CA ALA A 58 -2.85 -13.87 3.09
C ALA A 58 -3.13 -14.45 4.48
N ALA A 59 -2.09 -14.88 5.16
CA ALA A 59 -2.22 -15.48 6.48
C ALA A 59 -2.74 -14.51 7.55
N SER A 60 -2.59 -13.21 7.33
CA SER A 60 -3.01 -12.20 8.30
C SER A 60 -4.42 -11.71 8.07
N LEU A 61 -5.12 -12.20 7.05
CA LEU A 61 -6.44 -11.68 6.67
C LEU A 61 -7.58 -12.62 7.09
N PRO A 62 -8.72 -12.04 7.51
CA PRO A 62 -9.96 -12.81 7.62
C PRO A 62 -10.38 -13.35 6.25
N LYS A 63 -11.22 -14.37 6.24
CA LYS A 63 -11.70 -15.01 5.01
C LYS A 63 -12.33 -14.03 4.03
N GLU A 64 -13.14 -13.13 4.53
CA GLU A 64 -13.87 -12.17 3.70
C GLU A 64 -12.88 -11.26 2.95
N ASP A 65 -11.86 -10.80 3.66
CA ASP A 65 -10.86 -9.91 3.09
C ASP A 65 -10.01 -10.66 2.07
N LEU A 66 -9.62 -11.88 2.40
CA LEU A 66 -8.84 -12.71 1.49
C LEU A 66 -9.60 -12.99 0.19
N LEU A 67 -10.90 -13.25 0.28
CA LEU A 67 -11.73 -13.49 -0.89
C LEU A 67 -11.74 -12.28 -1.83
N ILE A 68 -11.80 -11.07 -1.28
CA ILE A 68 -11.73 -9.85 -2.08
C ILE A 68 -10.41 -9.79 -2.84
N LEU A 69 -9.29 -10.03 -2.18
CA LEU A 69 -7.98 -10.01 -2.84
C LEU A 69 -7.85 -11.09 -3.90
N GLU A 70 -8.31 -12.29 -3.60
CA GLU A 70 -8.26 -13.39 -4.57
C GLU A 70 -9.07 -13.08 -5.82
N THR A 71 -10.25 -12.50 -5.64
CA THR A 71 -11.11 -12.11 -6.76
C THR A 71 -10.45 -11.02 -7.60
N LEU A 72 -9.90 -10.00 -6.95
CA LEU A 72 -9.22 -8.91 -7.66
C LEU A 72 -7.95 -9.38 -8.35
N ALA A 73 -7.20 -10.28 -7.74
CA ALA A 73 -5.94 -10.77 -8.33
C ALA A 73 -6.15 -11.55 -9.62
N LYS A 74 -7.33 -12.11 -9.81
CA LYS A 74 -7.67 -12.85 -11.05
C LYS A 74 -8.01 -11.93 -12.22
N LYS A 75 -8.29 -10.67 -11.96
CA LYS A 75 -8.63 -9.71 -13.02
C LYS A 75 -7.37 -9.20 -13.69
N GLN A 76 -7.41 -9.08 -15.01
CA GLN A 76 -6.30 -8.51 -15.77
C GLN A 76 -6.37 -7.00 -15.83
N LYS A 77 -7.56 -6.44 -15.68
CA LYS A 77 -7.79 -5.00 -15.73
C LYS A 77 -8.65 -4.57 -14.55
N HIS A 78 -8.36 -3.39 -14.06
CA HIS A 78 -9.11 -2.81 -12.95
C HIS A 78 -9.68 -1.46 -13.40
N PRO A 79 -11.00 -1.36 -13.59
CA PRO A 79 -11.62 -0.09 -13.99
C PRO A 79 -11.39 0.99 -12.92
N LYS A 80 -11.31 2.24 -13.34
CA LYS A 80 -11.07 3.36 -12.43
C LYS A 80 -12.19 3.55 -11.42
N ASP A 81 -13.41 3.16 -11.77
CA ASP A 81 -14.55 3.30 -10.87
C ASP A 81 -14.66 2.15 -9.87
N GLU A 82 -13.89 1.09 -10.05
CA GLU A 82 -13.81 0.01 -9.07
C GLU A 82 -12.65 0.29 -8.13
N LYS A 83 -12.97 0.70 -6.92
CA LYS A 83 -11.95 1.10 -5.95
C LYS A 83 -11.89 0.13 -4.79
N LEU A 84 -10.72 0.08 -4.19
CA LEU A 84 -10.49 -0.71 -2.99
C LEU A 84 -10.32 0.21 -1.80
N SER A 85 -10.95 -0.14 -0.70
CA SER A 85 -10.77 0.58 0.57
C SER A 85 -10.23 -0.38 1.61
N PHE A 86 -9.33 0.09 2.44
CA PHE A 86 -8.81 -0.70 3.56
C PHE A 86 -8.24 0.20 4.64
N VAL A 87 -7.98 -0.39 5.80
CA VAL A 87 -7.33 0.28 6.92
C VAL A 87 -5.89 -0.21 7.00
N GLY A 88 -4.97 0.70 7.18
CA GLY A 88 -3.57 0.37 7.36
C GLY A 88 -2.90 1.30 8.34
N THR A 89 -1.74 0.92 8.81
CA THR A 89 -0.90 1.74 9.68
C THR A 89 0.18 2.40 8.85
N VAL A 90 0.31 3.71 8.97
CA VAL A 90 1.34 4.47 8.26
C VAL A 90 2.70 4.20 8.89
N TYR A 91 3.67 3.83 8.08
CA TYR A 91 5.03 3.62 8.54
C TYR A 91 6.03 4.33 7.65
N GLU A 92 7.16 4.67 8.24
CA GLU A 92 8.27 5.33 7.56
C GLU A 92 9.32 4.29 7.19
N TYR A 93 9.88 4.42 6.01
CA TYR A 93 10.99 3.55 5.60
C TYR A 93 12.06 4.37 4.90
N LYS A 94 13.29 3.86 4.97
CA LYS A 94 14.43 4.44 4.26
C LYS A 94 14.48 3.85 2.86
N TYR A 95 14.82 4.66 1.88
CA TYR A 95 14.98 4.16 0.54
C TYR A 95 16.25 4.71 -0.12
N GLY A 96 16.67 4.06 -1.20
CA GLY A 96 17.90 4.34 -1.90
C GLY A 96 18.69 3.06 -2.06
N THR A 97 19.84 3.12 -2.74
CA THR A 97 20.70 1.95 -2.83
C THR A 97 21.53 1.84 -1.56
N GLY A 98 21.91 0.63 -1.22
CA GLY A 98 22.75 0.41 -0.05
C GLY A 98 24.06 1.18 -0.08
N HIS A 99 24.64 1.35 -1.24
CA HIS A 99 25.85 2.14 -1.41
C HIS A 99 25.61 3.59 -1.05
N ASN A 100 24.53 4.14 -1.52
CA ASN A 100 24.20 5.53 -1.27
C ASN A 100 23.97 5.79 0.21
N LEU A 101 23.36 4.86 0.87
CA LEU A 101 23.10 4.99 2.31
C LEU A 101 24.38 5.07 3.14
N LYS A 102 25.44 4.38 2.67
CA LYS A 102 26.70 4.39 3.40
C LYS A 102 27.52 5.61 3.14
N LEU A 103 27.50 6.10 1.91
CA LEU A 103 28.54 6.98 1.43
C LEU A 103 28.23 8.43 1.56
N ASN A 104 27.08 8.77 1.96
CA ASN A 104 26.71 10.15 1.79
C ASN A 104 26.66 10.95 3.03
N LYS A 105 27.77 10.97 3.69
CA LYS A 105 27.99 11.91 4.77
C LYS A 105 27.66 13.33 4.37
N ASN A 106 28.05 13.69 3.17
CA ASN A 106 27.95 15.07 2.73
C ASN A 106 26.77 15.30 1.80
N ASN A 107 26.28 14.26 1.19
CA ASN A 107 25.26 14.40 0.15
C ASN A 107 23.87 14.02 0.60
N ASN A 108 23.72 13.54 1.80
CA ASN A 108 22.43 13.28 2.43
C ASN A 108 21.49 12.47 1.56
N VAL A 109 21.97 11.33 1.08
CA VAL A 109 21.14 10.53 0.20
C VAL A 109 20.24 9.56 0.93
N ILE A 110 20.29 9.53 2.25
CA ILE A 110 19.31 8.78 3.00
C ILE A 110 18.00 9.52 2.92
N LYS A 111 17.04 8.90 2.26
CA LYS A 111 15.71 9.49 2.08
C LYS A 111 14.69 8.63 2.78
N PHE A 112 13.61 9.26 3.21
CA PHE A 112 12.51 8.58 3.86
C PHE A 112 11.27 8.70 3.01
N ASN A 113 10.48 7.66 3.04
CA ASN A 113 9.15 7.68 2.43
C ASN A 113 8.20 6.94 3.35
N TYR A 114 6.95 6.93 2.97
CA TYR A 114 5.87 6.41 3.83
C TYR A 114 4.98 5.47 3.04
N SER A 115 4.53 4.43 3.72
CA SER A 115 3.59 3.49 3.15
C SER A 115 2.67 2.95 4.25
N LEU A 116 1.90 1.94 3.91
CA LEU A 116 0.94 1.33 4.82
C LEU A 116 1.25 -0.14 5.03
N ASN A 117 1.15 -0.60 6.28
CA ASN A 117 1.25 -2.01 6.62
C ASN A 117 0.10 -2.39 7.56
N GLN A 118 0.10 -3.63 8.02
CA GLN A 118 -0.97 -4.15 8.88
C GLN A 118 -2.35 -3.89 8.29
N ILE A 119 -2.49 -4.22 7.01
CA ILE A 119 -3.68 -3.93 6.21
C ILE A 119 -4.82 -4.85 6.65
N LYS A 120 -5.99 -4.26 6.89
CA LYS A 120 -7.19 -5.00 7.29
C LYS A 120 -8.44 -4.30 6.78
N LYS A 121 -9.58 -4.95 6.93
CA LYS A 121 -10.90 -4.38 6.63
C LYS A 121 -11.02 -3.92 5.20
N LEU A 122 -10.70 -4.82 4.28
CA LEU A 122 -10.82 -4.56 2.86
C LEU A 122 -12.29 -4.54 2.45
N LYS A 123 -12.61 -3.65 1.52
CA LYS A 123 -13.91 -3.68 0.84
C LYS A 123 -13.79 -3.03 -0.53
N LEU A 124 -14.64 -3.49 -1.44
CA LEU A 124 -14.76 -2.88 -2.75
C LEU A 124 -15.74 -1.72 -2.68
N VAL A 125 -15.38 -0.63 -3.35
CA VAL A 125 -16.19 0.57 -3.41
C VAL A 125 -16.41 0.89 -4.88
N SER A 126 -17.67 0.90 -5.28
CA SER A 126 -18.03 1.33 -6.64
C SER A 126 -18.35 2.81 -6.64
N ALA A 127 -17.89 3.50 -7.66
CA ALA A 127 -18.21 4.90 -7.81
C ALA A 127 -19.64 5.09 -8.33
#